data_6126a68bc4fe90a7833fbfc47a4e5f63
#
_entry.id   6126a68bc4fe90a7833fbfc47a4e5f63
#
_cell.length_a   1.000
_cell.length_b   1.000
_cell.length_c   1.000
_cell.angle_alpha   90.00
_cell.angle_beta   90.00
_cell.angle_gamma   90.00
#
_symmetry.space_group_name_H-M   'P 1'
#
loop_
_entity.id
_entity.type
_entity.pdbx_description
1 polymer ?
#
loop_
_entity_poly.entity_id
_entity_poly.type
_entity_poly.pdbx_seq_one_letter_code
_entity_poly.pdbx_strand_id
1 'polypeptide(L)'
;MYMDEGPGKNYFAWSCALDGTRNADGPAPDGEEYFAMALFFASRRWGDGEGIFNYSREAKAILHECVHKGEPGHPGDPMWEPSNKLIKFVPGLDFSDPSYHLPHFYELFAEYADEEDRKFWKGAAEASRAYLHKACHPDTGLSAEYADYDGTPHSAHQEIFGRHDWYYSDAYRTIANIAMDHLWFDKDPWQAVSYTHLRA
;
A
#
# COMPACT_ATOMS: atom_id res chain seq x y z
N MET A 1 -11.28 10.55 6.97
CA MET A 1 -12.44 10.27 7.87
C MET A 1 -12.70 8.78 7.86
N TYR A 2 -12.69 8.15 9.03
CA TYR A 2 -13.01 6.73 9.14
C TYR A 2 -14.45 6.47 8.71
N MET A 3 -14.64 5.35 8.02
CA MET A 3 -15.98 4.80 7.80
C MET A 3 -16.46 4.15 9.09
N ASP A 4 -17.71 4.41 9.47
CA ASP A 4 -18.29 4.01 10.76
C ASP A 4 -19.16 2.76 10.68
N GLU A 5 -19.47 2.30 9.47
CA GLU A 5 -20.31 1.13 9.21
C GLU A 5 -19.91 0.39 7.93
N GLY A 6 -20.53 -0.74 7.69
CA GLY A 6 -20.32 -1.56 6.50
C GLY A 6 -18.98 -2.29 6.46
N PRO A 7 -18.66 -2.94 5.33
CA PRO A 7 -17.40 -3.68 5.14
C PRO A 7 -16.14 -2.82 5.26
N GLY A 8 -16.27 -1.52 4.97
CA GLY A 8 -15.17 -0.55 5.07
C GLY A 8 -15.02 0.11 6.45
N LYS A 9 -15.79 -0.32 7.45
CA LYS A 9 -15.68 0.24 8.81
C LYS A 9 -14.22 0.24 9.29
N ASN A 10 -13.78 1.35 9.89
CA ASN A 10 -12.42 1.61 10.35
C ASN A 10 -11.38 1.85 9.24
N TYR A 11 -11.75 1.79 7.98
CA TYR A 11 -10.92 2.31 6.88
C TYR A 11 -11.22 3.78 6.63
N PHE A 12 -10.28 4.50 6.03
CA PHE A 12 -10.52 5.87 5.57
C PHE A 12 -11.32 5.86 4.26
N ALA A 13 -12.25 6.79 4.13
CA ALA A 13 -12.81 7.08 2.81
C ALA A 13 -11.73 7.75 1.94
N TRP A 14 -11.50 7.22 0.74
CA TRP A 14 -10.43 7.70 -0.13
C TRP A 14 -10.66 9.15 -0.62
N SER A 15 -11.91 9.60 -0.63
CA SER A 15 -12.26 10.94 -1.10
C SER A 15 -13.35 11.56 -0.23
N CYS A 16 -13.08 12.78 0.25
CA CYS A 16 -14.03 13.58 1.02
C CYS A 16 -14.08 15.00 0.48
N ALA A 17 -15.28 15.60 0.55
CA ALA A 17 -15.47 17.02 0.31
C ALA A 17 -14.88 17.85 1.47
N LEU A 18 -14.73 19.16 1.27
CA LEU A 18 -14.18 20.09 2.27
C LEU A 18 -15.03 20.19 3.55
N ASP A 19 -16.30 19.91 3.46
CA ASP A 19 -17.22 19.88 4.61
C ASP A 19 -17.19 18.54 5.38
N GLY A 20 -16.35 17.59 4.92
CA GLY A 20 -16.22 16.27 5.51
C GLY A 20 -17.20 15.23 4.98
N THR A 21 -18.07 15.56 4.04
CA THR A 21 -18.95 14.59 3.36
C THR A 21 -18.09 13.62 2.54
N ARG A 22 -18.39 12.33 2.60
CA ARG A 22 -17.73 11.33 1.77
C ARG A 22 -18.18 11.43 0.33
N ASN A 23 -17.25 11.50 -0.60
CA ASN A 23 -17.56 11.48 -2.04
C ASN A 23 -17.73 10.04 -2.57
N ALA A 24 -17.17 9.05 -1.86
CA ALA A 24 -17.27 7.64 -2.20
C ALA A 24 -17.20 6.77 -0.94
N ASP A 25 -17.86 5.62 -0.98
CA ASP A 25 -17.90 4.64 0.11
C ASP A 25 -16.87 3.53 -0.13
N GLY A 26 -15.59 3.87 -0.04
CA GLY A 26 -14.51 2.90 -0.17
C GLY A 26 -13.17 3.49 0.23
N PRO A 27 -12.23 2.65 0.66
CA PRO A 27 -10.86 3.05 0.95
C PRO A 27 -9.99 2.94 -0.30
N ALA A 28 -8.80 3.55 -0.23
CA ALA A 28 -7.68 3.28 -1.11
C ALA A 28 -6.46 2.98 -0.23
N PRO A 29 -5.90 1.76 -0.30
CA PRO A 29 -4.87 1.28 0.62
C PRO A 29 -3.63 2.17 0.77
N ASP A 30 -3.24 2.90 -0.27
CA ASP A 30 -2.14 3.85 -0.21
C ASP A 30 -2.36 4.94 0.86
N GLY A 31 -3.61 5.32 1.11
CA GLY A 31 -3.97 6.26 2.17
C GLY A 31 -3.58 5.73 3.55
N GLU A 32 -3.97 4.50 3.87
CA GLU A 32 -3.67 3.86 5.15
C GLU A 32 -2.16 3.67 5.37
N GLU A 33 -1.41 3.29 4.32
CA GLU A 33 0.05 3.17 4.39
C GLU A 33 0.72 4.49 4.79
N TYR A 34 0.36 5.58 4.11
CA TYR A 34 0.94 6.89 4.37
C TYR A 34 0.52 7.44 5.73
N PHE A 35 -0.73 7.25 6.15
CA PHE A 35 -1.17 7.66 7.48
C PHE A 35 -0.46 6.88 8.58
N ALA A 36 -0.35 5.56 8.47
CA ALA A 36 0.36 4.75 9.45
C ALA A 36 1.84 5.16 9.53
N MET A 37 2.51 5.36 8.39
CA MET A 37 3.91 5.79 8.36
C MET A 37 4.09 7.19 8.95
N ALA A 38 3.23 8.15 8.60
CA ALA A 38 3.27 9.50 9.16
C ALA A 38 3.11 9.49 10.69
N LEU A 39 2.23 8.64 11.22
CA LEU A 39 2.03 8.48 12.66
C LEU A 39 3.25 7.85 13.34
N PHE A 40 3.93 6.87 12.75
CA PHE A 40 5.19 6.35 13.28
C PHE A 40 6.29 7.42 13.28
N PHE A 41 6.40 8.23 12.24
CA PHE A 41 7.32 9.37 12.24
C PHE A 41 6.96 10.40 13.32
N ALA A 42 5.67 10.69 13.51
CA ALA A 42 5.20 11.59 14.57
C ALA A 42 5.57 11.06 15.96
N SER A 43 5.33 9.77 16.22
CA SER A 43 5.73 9.09 17.46
C SER A 43 7.23 9.23 17.72
N ARG A 44 8.06 9.00 16.70
CA ARG A 44 9.53 9.11 16.83
C ARG A 44 9.99 10.56 16.99
N ARG A 45 9.31 11.52 16.40
CA ARG A 45 9.70 12.94 16.41
C ARG A 45 9.25 13.67 17.67
N TRP A 46 8.04 13.36 18.17
CA TRP A 46 7.39 14.11 19.24
C TRP A 46 7.05 13.26 20.47
N GLY A 47 7.17 11.95 20.38
CA GLY A 47 6.73 11.01 21.40
C GLY A 47 5.23 10.74 21.35
N ASP A 48 4.79 9.71 22.05
CA ASP A 48 3.38 9.37 22.18
C ASP A 48 2.74 10.15 23.33
N GLY A 49 1.59 10.76 23.07
CA GLY A 49 0.76 11.45 24.03
C GLY A 49 -0.47 10.62 24.44
N GLU A 50 -1.50 11.30 24.94
CA GLU A 50 -2.76 10.69 25.31
C GLU A 50 -3.80 10.76 24.18
N GLY A 51 -4.80 9.86 24.21
CA GLY A 51 -5.88 9.85 23.23
C GLY A 51 -5.36 9.70 21.80
N ILE A 52 -5.85 10.50 20.88
CA ILE A 52 -5.45 10.51 19.46
C ILE A 52 -3.99 10.94 19.24
N PHE A 53 -3.33 11.49 20.23
CA PHE A 53 -1.90 11.85 20.18
C PHE A 53 -0.99 10.69 20.59
N ASN A 54 -1.53 9.52 20.89
CA ASN A 54 -0.75 8.29 20.98
C ASN A 54 -0.51 7.76 19.57
N TYR A 55 0.43 8.37 18.87
CA TYR A 55 0.66 8.17 17.45
C TYR A 55 1.00 6.72 17.09
N SER A 56 1.84 6.05 17.90
CA SER A 56 2.19 4.65 17.64
C SER A 56 1.01 3.71 17.78
N ARG A 57 0.11 3.95 18.75
CA ARG A 57 -1.13 3.17 18.91
C ARG A 57 -2.07 3.37 17.72
N GLU A 58 -2.25 4.61 17.26
CA GLU A 58 -3.11 4.90 16.12
C GLU A 58 -2.54 4.28 14.82
N ALA A 59 -1.22 4.33 14.62
CA ALA A 59 -0.56 3.68 13.49
C ALA A 59 -0.80 2.16 13.49
N LYS A 60 -0.61 1.51 14.64
CA LYS A 60 -0.83 0.08 14.81
C LYS A 60 -2.27 -0.32 14.56
N ALA A 61 -3.23 0.47 15.07
CA ALA A 61 -4.65 0.22 14.82
C ALA A 61 -5.00 0.28 13.31
N ILE A 62 -4.43 1.22 12.55
CA ILE A 62 -4.60 1.28 11.09
C ILE A 62 -4.04 0.00 10.46
N LEU A 63 -2.80 -0.38 10.78
CA LEU A 63 -2.15 -1.55 10.17
C LEU A 63 -2.87 -2.85 10.53
N HIS A 64 -3.36 -2.99 11.76
CA HIS A 64 -4.13 -4.14 12.19
C HIS A 64 -5.42 -4.31 11.36
N GLU A 65 -6.19 -3.25 11.17
CA GLU A 65 -7.38 -3.28 10.32
C GLU A 65 -7.04 -3.68 8.87
N CYS A 66 -5.91 -3.19 8.33
CA CYS A 66 -5.48 -3.48 6.96
C CYS A 66 -5.24 -4.96 6.68
N VAL A 67 -4.80 -5.74 7.67
CA VAL A 67 -4.41 -7.15 7.48
C VAL A 67 -5.37 -8.15 8.08
N HIS A 68 -6.15 -7.80 9.12
CA HIS A 68 -7.00 -8.73 9.86
C HIS A 68 -8.48 -8.74 9.44
N LYS A 69 -8.93 -7.79 8.62
CA LYS A 69 -10.29 -7.87 8.08
C LYS A 69 -10.48 -9.17 7.29
N GLY A 70 -11.70 -9.75 7.41
CA GLY A 70 -12.00 -11.07 6.84
C GLY A 70 -11.72 -12.24 7.78
N GLU A 71 -11.00 -12.03 8.88
CA GLU A 71 -10.81 -13.03 9.91
C GLU A 71 -12.06 -13.18 10.81
N PRO A 72 -12.21 -14.30 11.54
CA PRO A 72 -13.32 -14.47 12.48
C PRO A 72 -13.43 -13.34 13.50
N GLY A 73 -14.54 -12.61 13.47
CA GLY A 73 -14.77 -11.45 14.33
C GLY A 73 -14.35 -10.10 13.74
N HIS A 74 -13.68 -10.08 12.58
CA HIS A 74 -13.25 -8.88 11.86
C HIS A 74 -13.92 -8.80 10.48
N PRO A 75 -15.16 -8.31 10.37
CA PRO A 75 -15.90 -8.31 9.10
C PRO A 75 -15.26 -7.34 8.11
N GLY A 76 -15.32 -7.70 6.82
CA GLY A 76 -14.77 -6.90 5.72
C GLY A 76 -13.77 -7.69 4.90
N ASP A 77 -13.01 -6.99 4.08
CA ASP A 77 -11.95 -7.56 3.25
C ASP A 77 -10.62 -6.84 3.55
N PRO A 78 -9.51 -7.57 3.73
CA PRO A 78 -8.22 -6.96 4.04
C PRO A 78 -7.66 -6.20 2.85
N MET A 79 -6.81 -5.23 3.11
CA MET A 79 -6.11 -4.45 2.07
C MET A 79 -4.93 -5.18 1.46
N TRP A 80 -4.41 -6.21 2.14
CA TRP A 80 -3.39 -7.12 1.62
C TRP A 80 -4.00 -8.48 1.40
N GLU A 81 -3.66 -9.10 0.27
CA GLU A 81 -4.04 -10.48 -0.01
C GLU A 81 -3.27 -11.43 0.93
N PRO A 82 -3.96 -12.17 1.81
CA PRO A 82 -3.29 -12.97 2.84
C PRO A 82 -2.37 -14.06 2.27
N SER A 83 -2.71 -14.61 1.10
CA SER A 83 -2.00 -15.75 0.50
C SER A 83 -0.64 -15.36 -0.08
N ASN A 84 -0.51 -14.16 -0.66
CA ASN A 84 0.71 -13.69 -1.32
C ASN A 84 1.32 -12.43 -0.67
N LYS A 85 0.63 -11.79 0.27
CA LYS A 85 1.02 -10.56 1.00
C LYS A 85 1.22 -9.35 0.09
N LEU A 86 0.59 -9.32 -1.07
CA LEU A 86 0.58 -8.16 -1.96
C LEU A 86 -0.58 -7.25 -1.60
N ILE A 87 -0.34 -5.95 -1.69
CA ILE A 87 -1.39 -4.94 -1.51
C ILE A 87 -2.39 -5.03 -2.64
N LYS A 88 -3.68 -4.91 -2.33
CA LYS A 88 -4.77 -4.83 -3.31
C LYS A 88 -4.89 -3.41 -3.84
N PHE A 89 -5.42 -3.25 -5.03
CA PHE A 89 -5.84 -1.92 -5.48
C PHE A 89 -6.91 -1.34 -4.55
N VAL A 90 -7.97 -2.08 -4.30
CA VAL A 90 -8.95 -1.80 -3.24
C VAL A 90 -9.46 -3.12 -2.65
N PRO A 91 -9.95 -3.14 -1.41
CA PRO A 91 -10.60 -4.30 -0.83
C PRO A 91 -11.73 -4.83 -1.73
N GLY A 92 -11.80 -6.15 -1.89
CA GLY A 92 -12.80 -6.82 -2.73
C GLY A 92 -12.38 -7.04 -4.19
N LEU A 93 -11.21 -6.57 -4.61
CA LEU A 93 -10.65 -6.83 -5.94
C LEU A 93 -9.37 -7.67 -5.87
N ASP A 94 -9.10 -8.44 -6.92
CA ASP A 94 -8.05 -9.46 -6.98
C ASP A 94 -6.83 -9.02 -7.82
N PHE A 95 -6.54 -7.72 -7.85
CA PHE A 95 -5.39 -7.16 -8.53
C PHE A 95 -4.79 -6.01 -7.71
N SER A 96 -3.64 -5.52 -8.14
CA SER A 96 -2.86 -4.50 -7.43
C SER A 96 -2.64 -3.26 -8.29
N ASP A 97 -2.21 -2.19 -7.63
CA ASP A 97 -1.57 -1.04 -8.24
C ASP A 97 -0.07 -1.09 -7.92
N PRO A 98 0.82 -1.21 -8.92
CA PRO A 98 2.26 -1.22 -8.67
C PRO A 98 2.76 0.00 -7.89
N SER A 99 2.07 1.14 -8.00
CA SER A 99 2.42 2.37 -7.27
C SER A 99 2.04 2.35 -5.78
N TYR A 100 1.26 1.36 -5.33
CA TYR A 100 0.93 1.16 -3.92
C TYR A 100 1.98 0.34 -3.18
N HIS A 101 2.92 -0.29 -3.89
CA HIS A 101 3.95 -1.09 -3.26
C HIS A 101 5.04 -0.21 -2.64
N LEU A 102 5.09 -0.19 -1.31
CA LEU A 102 6.01 0.60 -0.50
C LEU A 102 6.88 -0.32 0.39
N PRO A 103 7.76 -1.16 -0.19
CA PRO A 103 8.55 -2.11 0.60
C PRO A 103 9.38 -1.44 1.69
N HIS A 104 9.84 -0.21 1.50
CA HIS A 104 10.52 0.58 2.52
C HIS A 104 9.62 0.95 3.72
N PHE A 105 8.31 1.12 3.53
CA PHE A 105 7.38 1.26 4.65
C PHE A 105 7.16 -0.07 5.35
N TYR A 106 7.03 -1.16 4.60
CA TYR A 106 6.78 -2.49 5.18
C TYR A 106 7.95 -2.98 6.03
N GLU A 107 9.19 -2.61 5.69
CA GLU A 107 10.36 -2.85 6.57
C GLU A 107 10.20 -2.17 7.93
N LEU A 108 9.72 -0.93 7.94
CA LEU A 108 9.46 -0.20 9.19
C LEU A 108 8.21 -0.71 9.91
N PHE A 109 7.18 -1.13 9.18
CA PHE A 109 6.03 -1.80 9.79
C PHE A 109 6.43 -3.13 10.43
N ALA A 110 7.35 -3.88 9.85
CA ALA A 110 7.92 -5.08 10.45
C ALA A 110 8.66 -4.82 11.76
N GLU A 111 9.13 -3.59 11.99
CA GLU A 111 9.80 -3.18 13.22
C GLU A 111 8.82 -2.60 14.26
N TYR A 112 7.83 -1.81 13.82
CA TYR A 112 7.02 -0.98 14.72
C TYR A 112 5.56 -1.39 14.86
N ALA A 113 5.00 -2.24 13.98
CA ALA A 113 3.65 -2.79 14.12
C ALA A 113 3.51 -3.67 15.37
N ASP A 114 2.31 -4.14 15.64
CA ASP A 114 2.08 -5.13 16.70
C ASP A 114 2.93 -6.38 16.46
N GLU A 115 3.41 -6.99 17.54
CA GLU A 115 4.42 -8.06 17.46
C GLU A 115 3.95 -9.24 16.59
N GLU A 116 2.66 -9.56 16.68
CA GLU A 116 2.03 -10.63 15.89
C GLU A 116 2.09 -10.37 14.38
N ASP A 117 2.05 -9.10 13.95
CA ASP A 117 2.01 -8.68 12.54
C ASP A 117 3.39 -8.48 11.91
N ARG A 118 4.45 -8.38 12.71
CA ARG A 118 5.81 -8.10 12.22
C ARG A 118 6.29 -9.09 11.17
N LYS A 119 5.95 -10.37 11.35
CA LYS A 119 6.30 -11.42 10.38
C LYS A 119 5.56 -11.25 9.06
N PHE A 120 4.30 -10.82 9.12
CA PHE A 120 3.52 -10.51 7.92
C PHE A 120 4.18 -9.36 7.14
N TRP A 121 4.48 -8.24 7.80
CA TRP A 121 5.06 -7.06 7.17
C TRP A 121 6.46 -7.31 6.57
N LYS A 122 7.28 -8.12 7.24
CA LYS A 122 8.54 -8.56 6.67
C LYS A 122 8.34 -9.34 5.36
N GLY A 123 7.38 -10.27 5.35
CA GLY A 123 7.03 -11.01 4.15
C GLY A 123 6.42 -10.12 3.06
N ALA A 124 5.64 -9.10 3.42
CA ALA A 124 5.07 -8.14 2.48
C ALA A 124 6.17 -7.30 1.79
N ALA A 125 7.20 -6.88 2.52
CA ALA A 125 8.34 -6.19 1.93
C ALA A 125 9.07 -7.04 0.87
N GLU A 126 9.33 -8.32 1.20
CA GLU A 126 9.96 -9.27 0.29
C GLU A 126 9.07 -9.56 -0.94
N ALA A 127 7.77 -9.79 -0.71
CA ALA A 127 6.79 -10.04 -1.77
C ALA A 127 6.63 -8.84 -2.72
N SER A 128 6.58 -7.63 -2.18
CA SER A 128 6.47 -6.40 -2.98
C SER A 128 7.68 -6.17 -3.87
N ARG A 129 8.91 -6.39 -3.38
CA ARG A 129 10.12 -6.31 -4.22
C ARG A 129 10.05 -7.32 -5.36
N ALA A 130 9.74 -8.58 -5.06
CA ALA A 130 9.61 -9.63 -6.07
C ALA A 130 8.48 -9.34 -7.09
N TYR A 131 7.39 -8.72 -6.64
CA TYR A 131 6.29 -8.30 -7.51
C TYR A 131 6.72 -7.18 -8.46
N LEU A 132 7.40 -6.14 -7.97
CA LEU A 132 7.84 -5.01 -8.78
C LEU A 132 8.78 -5.43 -9.91
N HIS A 133 9.63 -6.46 -9.72
CA HIS A 133 10.44 -7.05 -10.80
C HIS A 133 9.60 -7.57 -11.97
N LYS A 134 8.37 -8.04 -11.69
CA LYS A 134 7.47 -8.59 -12.71
C LYS A 134 6.56 -7.53 -13.31
N ALA A 135 6.09 -6.58 -12.48
CA ALA A 135 5.18 -5.53 -12.90
C ALA A 135 5.84 -4.43 -13.72
N CYS A 136 7.16 -4.23 -13.56
CA CYS A 136 7.92 -3.27 -14.35
C CYS A 136 8.44 -3.90 -15.65
N HIS A 137 8.30 -3.17 -16.75
CA HIS A 137 8.79 -3.61 -18.04
C HIS A 137 10.33 -3.74 -18.02
N PRO A 138 10.90 -4.86 -18.49
CA PRO A 138 12.32 -5.16 -18.31
C PRO A 138 13.27 -4.15 -18.96
N ASP A 139 12.86 -3.53 -20.07
CA ASP A 139 13.72 -2.60 -20.83
C ASP A 139 13.51 -1.14 -20.40
N THR A 140 12.31 -0.76 -19.96
CA THR A 140 11.98 0.64 -19.66
C THR A 140 11.84 0.94 -18.18
N GLY A 141 11.64 -0.07 -17.35
CA GLY A 141 11.34 0.09 -15.92
C GLY A 141 9.95 0.67 -15.61
N LEU A 142 9.13 0.92 -16.63
CA LEU A 142 7.78 1.46 -16.46
C LEU A 142 6.79 0.36 -16.08
N SER A 143 5.84 0.65 -15.22
CA SER A 143 4.72 -0.23 -14.89
C SER A 143 3.42 0.25 -15.52
N ALA A 144 2.45 -0.65 -15.69
CA ALA A 144 1.06 -0.23 -15.87
C ALA A 144 0.56 0.47 -14.60
N GLU A 145 -0.59 1.16 -14.70
CA GLU A 145 -1.28 1.71 -13.53
C GLU A 145 -1.78 0.58 -12.63
N TYR A 146 -2.48 -0.41 -13.19
CA TYR A 146 -2.88 -1.62 -12.47
C TYR A 146 -2.27 -2.86 -13.09
N ALA A 147 -1.96 -3.84 -12.24
CA ALA A 147 -1.43 -5.12 -12.67
C ALA A 147 -1.93 -6.27 -11.79
N ASP A 148 -2.08 -7.43 -12.39
CA ASP A 148 -2.42 -8.67 -11.67
C ASP A 148 -1.27 -9.08 -10.73
N TYR A 149 -1.53 -9.99 -9.79
CA TYR A 149 -0.52 -10.41 -8.82
C TYR A 149 0.70 -11.13 -9.43
N ASP A 150 0.62 -11.55 -10.67
CA ASP A 150 1.76 -12.09 -11.41
C ASP A 150 2.60 -11.00 -12.12
N GLY A 151 2.17 -9.73 -12.06
CA GLY A 151 2.81 -8.59 -12.68
C GLY A 151 2.28 -8.24 -14.08
N THR A 152 1.36 -9.03 -14.63
CA THR A 152 0.75 -8.74 -15.94
C THR A 152 -0.13 -7.48 -15.84
N PRO A 153 -0.04 -6.52 -16.80
CA PRO A 153 -0.94 -5.38 -16.82
C PRO A 153 -2.40 -5.79 -16.78
N HIS A 154 -3.16 -5.25 -15.83
CA HIS A 154 -4.57 -5.60 -15.63
C HIS A 154 -5.43 -5.02 -16.73
N SER A 155 -6.05 -5.85 -17.57
CA SER A 155 -6.84 -5.40 -18.74
C SER A 155 -8.35 -5.48 -18.57
N ALA A 156 -8.84 -6.07 -17.48
CA ALA A 156 -10.26 -6.09 -17.15
C ALA A 156 -10.71 -4.75 -16.56
N HIS A 157 -12.04 -4.53 -16.45
CA HIS A 157 -12.66 -3.35 -15.83
C HIS A 157 -12.32 -2.00 -16.52
N GLN A 158 -11.94 -2.00 -17.81
CA GLN A 158 -11.64 -0.75 -18.55
C GLN A 158 -12.85 0.17 -18.68
N GLU A 159 -14.06 -0.37 -18.60
CA GLU A 159 -15.31 0.40 -18.56
C GLU A 159 -15.45 1.26 -17.29
N ILE A 160 -14.74 0.90 -16.22
CA ILE A 160 -14.75 1.64 -14.95
C ILE A 160 -13.53 2.55 -14.86
N PHE A 161 -12.32 2.00 -15.14
CA PHE A 161 -11.05 2.66 -14.84
C PHE A 161 -10.32 3.20 -16.07
N GLY A 162 -10.80 2.92 -17.30
CA GLY A 162 -10.14 3.34 -18.54
C GLY A 162 -8.91 2.49 -18.88
N ARG A 163 -7.85 3.11 -19.42
CA ARG A 163 -6.63 2.42 -19.90
C ARG A 163 -5.60 2.21 -18.79
N HIS A 164 -6.02 1.66 -17.69
CA HIS A 164 -5.17 1.33 -16.54
C HIS A 164 -4.17 0.18 -16.81
N ASP A 165 -4.29 -0.51 -17.92
CA ASP A 165 -3.31 -1.47 -18.45
C ASP A 165 -2.07 -0.80 -19.09
N TRP A 166 -2.05 0.53 -19.16
CA TRP A 166 -0.94 1.34 -19.68
C TRP A 166 -0.18 2.05 -18.54
N TYR A 167 0.97 2.65 -18.88
CA TYR A 167 1.59 3.67 -18.04
C TYR A 167 0.68 4.90 -18.05
N TYR A 168 -0.11 5.05 -17.03
CA TYR A 168 -1.19 6.01 -16.93
C TYR A 168 -1.37 6.51 -15.49
N SER A 169 -2.06 7.62 -15.29
CA SER A 169 -2.43 8.18 -13.98
C SER A 169 -1.29 8.06 -12.93
N ASP A 170 -1.46 7.23 -11.91
CA ASP A 170 -0.57 7.12 -10.75
C ASP A 170 0.68 6.25 -10.97
N ALA A 171 0.81 5.60 -12.13
CA ALA A 171 1.93 4.72 -12.44
C ALA A 171 3.31 5.39 -12.26
N TYR A 172 3.39 6.73 -12.40
CA TYR A 172 4.64 7.48 -12.17
C TYR A 172 5.18 7.35 -10.75
N ARG A 173 4.33 7.03 -9.76
CA ARG A 173 4.74 6.87 -8.36
C ARG A 173 5.60 5.61 -8.16
N THR A 174 5.41 4.58 -8.98
CA THR A 174 6.12 3.29 -8.85
C THR A 174 7.62 3.47 -8.78
N ILE A 175 8.20 4.24 -9.70
CA ILE A 175 9.66 4.44 -9.74
C ILE A 175 10.17 5.24 -8.54
N ALA A 176 9.39 6.19 -8.04
CA ALA A 176 9.77 6.94 -6.84
C ALA A 176 9.82 6.01 -5.62
N ASN A 177 8.89 5.07 -5.50
CA ASN A 177 8.83 4.09 -4.42
C ASN A 177 9.99 3.09 -4.49
N ILE A 178 10.34 2.61 -5.69
CA ILE A 178 11.52 1.77 -5.92
C ILE A 178 12.81 2.50 -5.50
N ALA A 179 12.94 3.76 -5.91
CA ALA A 179 14.11 4.58 -5.56
C ALA A 179 14.20 4.83 -4.04
N MET A 180 13.07 5.07 -3.37
CA MET A 180 13.04 5.26 -1.92
C MET A 180 13.42 3.99 -1.15
N ASP A 181 12.95 2.82 -1.60
CA ASP A 181 13.36 1.55 -0.99
C ASP A 181 14.85 1.29 -1.15
N HIS A 182 15.41 1.56 -2.32
CA HIS A 182 16.85 1.47 -2.54
C HIS A 182 17.62 2.43 -1.62
N LEU A 183 17.21 3.69 -1.54
CA LEU A 183 17.89 4.70 -0.71
C LEU A 183 17.83 4.39 0.80
N TRP A 184 16.74 3.80 1.28
CA TRP A 184 16.58 3.55 2.70
C TRP A 184 17.17 2.20 3.15
N PHE A 185 17.10 1.18 2.30
CA PHE A 185 17.42 -0.19 2.72
C PHE A 185 18.45 -0.89 1.86
N ASP A 186 18.55 -0.56 0.56
CA ASP A 186 19.52 -1.18 -0.40
C ASP A 186 19.52 -2.72 -0.34
N LYS A 187 18.33 -3.32 -0.21
CA LYS A 187 18.17 -4.78 -0.10
C LYS A 187 18.00 -5.51 -1.42
N ASP A 188 17.74 -4.77 -2.51
CA ASP A 188 17.45 -5.30 -3.83
C ASP A 188 18.27 -4.60 -4.89
N PRO A 189 19.36 -5.24 -5.36
CA PRO A 189 20.26 -4.65 -6.39
C PRO A 189 19.56 -4.30 -7.70
N TRP A 190 18.44 -4.96 -8.03
CA TRP A 190 17.66 -4.66 -9.22
C TRP A 190 17.12 -3.23 -9.22
N GLN A 191 16.83 -2.68 -8.06
CA GLN A 191 16.28 -1.33 -7.93
C GLN A 191 17.23 -0.25 -8.46
N ALA A 192 18.53 -0.39 -8.26
CA ALA A 192 19.53 0.51 -8.81
C ALA A 192 19.55 0.50 -10.34
N VAL A 193 19.31 -0.66 -10.96
CA VAL A 193 19.27 -0.84 -12.42
C VAL A 193 17.98 -0.25 -12.97
N SER A 194 16.84 -0.52 -12.37
CA SER A 194 15.53 0.02 -12.78
C SER A 194 15.52 1.55 -12.78
N TYR A 195 16.08 2.18 -11.76
CA TYR A 195 16.22 3.64 -11.69
C TYR A 195 17.12 4.22 -12.78
N THR A 196 18.17 3.51 -13.21
CA THR A 196 19.08 3.99 -14.25
C THR A 196 18.49 3.88 -15.66
N HIS A 197 17.60 2.93 -15.92
CA HIS A 197 16.91 2.80 -17.22
C HIS A 197 16.00 3.99 -17.54
N LEU A 198 15.45 4.65 -16.55
CA LEU A 198 14.62 5.85 -16.74
C LEU A 198 15.43 7.11 -17.04
N ARG A 199 16.76 7.07 -16.97
CA ARG A 199 17.65 8.18 -17.33
C ARG A 199 18.15 8.13 -18.79
N ALA A 200 17.87 7.05 -19.48
CA ALA A 200 18.27 6.85 -20.88
C ALA A 200 17.14 7.18 -21.83
#